data_7718f2aba1ee60a0188d8fbf86537a21
#
_entry.id   7718f2aba1ee60a0188d8fbf86537a21
#
_cell.length_a   1.000
_cell.length_b   1.000
_cell.length_c   1.000
_cell.angle_alpha   90.00
_cell.angle_beta   90.00
_cell.angle_gamma   90.00
#
_symmetry.space_group_name_H-M   'P 1'
#
loop_
_entity.id
_entity.type
_entity.pdbx_description
1 polymer ?
#
loop_
_entity_poly.entity_id
_entity_poly.type
_entity_poly.pdbx_seq_one_letter_code
_entity_poly.pdbx_strand_id
1 'polypeptide(L)'
;MGLGQSSKTPVTNDTDEVNFDHFQILRAIGKGSFGKVCIVQKKDTKKMYAMKYMNKLKCVERNEVRNVLKEMQIMQNLEHPFLVNFWYSFQDEEDMFMVVDLLLGGDLRYHLQQNVHFTESTVKLYICELALALGYLRCKHIIHRQDLLPDFNLIFLTTGHVHLTDFNIAAIVKEDLKATSIAGTKPYMAPELFQNFEGSHPGYSFSVDWWSLGITAYELLRGQRPYVMRSNTPSNEILQMFHKIHPTYPAAWSLEMKSLLRKLLSIDVQKRISCLAELQDLDYVSDVNWDAVLSKQLSPGFIPNRRRLNCDPTFELEEMILESKPLHKKKKRLARKTREQGSDGSPQVNAFVND
;
A
#
# COMPACT_ATOMS: atom_id res chain seq x y z
N MET A 1 -13.20 26.07 -16.47
CA MET A 1 -14.47 25.95 -15.75
C MET A 1 -14.42 24.69 -14.90
N GLY A 2 -14.46 24.86 -13.58
CA GLY A 2 -14.82 23.84 -12.60
C GLY A 2 -13.89 22.63 -12.42
N LEU A 3 -12.70 22.83 -11.86
CA LEU A 3 -11.91 21.80 -11.20
C LEU A 3 -12.65 21.35 -9.94
N GLY A 4 -13.23 20.14 -9.97
CA GLY A 4 -13.80 19.50 -8.80
C GLY A 4 -12.69 19.06 -7.85
N GLN A 5 -12.21 19.97 -7.03
CA GLN A 5 -11.44 19.64 -5.83
C GLN A 5 -12.36 18.86 -4.89
N SER A 6 -12.08 17.57 -4.71
CA SER A 6 -12.61 16.80 -3.59
C SER A 6 -11.85 17.24 -2.33
N SER A 7 -12.16 18.43 -1.83
CA SER A 7 -11.72 18.84 -0.51
C SER A 7 -12.49 18.02 0.51
N LYS A 8 -11.79 17.35 1.43
CA LYS A 8 -12.36 16.89 2.70
C LYS A 8 -12.89 18.13 3.40
N THR A 9 -14.16 18.46 3.23
CA THR A 9 -14.80 19.46 4.07
C THR A 9 -14.74 18.95 5.51
N PRO A 10 -14.25 19.76 6.47
CA PRO A 10 -14.42 19.43 7.88
C PRO A 10 -15.93 19.36 8.11
N VAL A 11 -16.45 18.21 8.49
CA VAL A 11 -17.84 18.02 8.86
C VAL A 11 -18.06 18.83 10.12
N THR A 12 -18.65 20.00 9.95
CA THR A 12 -19.16 20.82 11.05
C THR A 12 -20.42 20.15 11.57
N ASN A 13 -20.39 19.82 12.87
CA ASN A 13 -21.54 19.65 13.75
C ASN A 13 -22.68 18.75 13.25
N ASP A 14 -22.47 17.44 13.32
CA ASP A 14 -23.53 16.53 13.73
C ASP A 14 -22.87 15.45 14.60
N THR A 15 -23.39 15.25 15.80
CA THR A 15 -22.80 14.49 16.91
C THR A 15 -22.91 12.97 16.76
N ASP A 16 -23.09 12.47 15.56
CA ASP A 16 -23.08 11.02 15.32
C ASP A 16 -21.69 10.56 14.87
N GLU A 17 -20.89 10.18 15.86
CA GLU A 17 -19.60 9.51 15.67
C GLU A 17 -19.79 8.27 14.77
N VAL A 18 -19.05 8.23 13.64
CA VAL A 18 -19.18 7.13 12.68
C VAL A 18 -18.81 5.81 13.35
N ASN A 19 -19.69 4.84 13.28
CA ASN A 19 -19.53 3.53 13.88
C ASN A 19 -19.90 2.41 12.90
N PHE A 20 -19.79 1.16 13.36
CA PHE A 20 -20.06 -0.03 12.56
C PHE A 20 -21.47 -0.07 11.93
N ASP A 21 -22.47 0.47 12.62
CA ASP A 21 -23.85 0.43 12.16
C ASP A 21 -24.16 1.35 10.97
N HIS A 22 -23.27 2.32 10.69
CA HIS A 22 -23.36 3.16 9.49
C HIS A 22 -23.01 2.42 8.19
N PHE A 23 -22.48 1.19 8.29
CA PHE A 23 -22.04 0.41 7.13
C PHE A 23 -22.86 -0.86 6.94
N GLN A 24 -23.11 -1.20 5.68
CA GLN A 24 -23.61 -2.50 5.26
C GLN A 24 -22.43 -3.32 4.73
N ILE A 25 -22.18 -4.48 5.35
CA ILE A 25 -21.16 -5.40 4.87
C ILE A 25 -21.74 -6.20 3.71
N LEU A 26 -21.01 -6.25 2.61
CA LEU A 26 -21.41 -6.95 1.39
C LEU A 26 -20.67 -8.27 1.24
N ARG A 27 -19.32 -8.23 1.25
CA ARG A 27 -18.47 -9.39 0.98
C ARG A 27 -17.08 -9.23 1.59
N ALA A 28 -16.48 -10.32 2.05
CA ALA A 28 -15.06 -10.37 2.38
C ALA A 28 -14.22 -10.49 1.10
N ILE A 29 -13.07 -9.78 1.04
CA ILE A 29 -12.16 -9.74 -0.11
C ILE A 29 -10.69 -9.98 0.27
N GLY A 30 -10.37 -10.08 1.54
CA GLY A 30 -9.01 -10.30 2.01
C GLY A 30 -8.97 -10.80 3.44
N LYS A 31 -7.92 -11.56 3.76
CA LYS A 31 -7.62 -12.04 5.10
C LYS A 31 -6.24 -11.51 5.50
N GLY A 32 -6.20 -10.63 6.48
CA GLY A 32 -4.96 -10.16 7.07
C GLY A 32 -4.54 -11.02 8.27
N SER A 33 -3.33 -10.81 8.76
CA SER A 33 -2.77 -11.51 9.91
C SER A 33 -3.62 -11.38 11.17
N PHE A 34 -4.38 -10.28 11.33
CA PHE A 34 -5.14 -9.94 12.54
C PHE A 34 -6.64 -9.87 12.33
N GLY A 35 -7.12 -9.98 11.09
CA GLY A 35 -8.53 -9.83 10.75
C GLY A 35 -8.81 -10.02 9.27
N LYS A 36 -9.89 -9.43 8.79
CA LYS A 36 -10.33 -9.54 7.40
C LYS A 36 -10.54 -8.17 6.77
N VAL A 37 -10.57 -8.13 5.45
CA VAL A 37 -10.96 -6.96 4.66
C VAL A 37 -12.29 -7.26 3.98
N CYS A 38 -13.27 -6.38 4.15
CA CYS A 38 -14.60 -6.53 3.58
C CYS A 38 -14.95 -5.35 2.68
N ILE A 39 -15.70 -5.61 1.63
CA ILE A 39 -16.42 -4.58 0.88
C ILE A 39 -17.61 -4.14 1.74
N VAL A 40 -17.70 -2.82 1.97
CA VAL A 40 -18.80 -2.23 2.71
C VAL A 40 -19.43 -1.08 1.94
N GLN A 41 -20.71 -0.85 2.17
CA GLN A 41 -21.44 0.32 1.66
C GLN A 41 -21.84 1.19 2.84
N LYS A 42 -21.47 2.48 2.82
CA LYS A 42 -21.98 3.46 3.79
C LYS A 42 -23.46 3.71 3.52
N LYS A 43 -24.31 3.56 4.53
CA LYS A 43 -25.77 3.46 4.35
C LYS A 43 -26.42 4.75 3.86
N ASP A 44 -25.91 5.91 4.29
CA ASP A 44 -26.41 7.24 3.95
C ASP A 44 -26.00 7.62 2.51
N THR A 45 -24.71 7.60 2.23
CA THR A 45 -24.13 8.06 0.95
C THR A 45 -24.17 7.01 -0.16
N LYS A 46 -24.44 5.73 0.17
CA LYS A 46 -24.35 4.57 -0.73
C LYS A 46 -22.96 4.36 -1.32
N LYS A 47 -21.96 5.12 -0.87
CA LYS A 47 -20.56 4.99 -1.34
C LYS A 47 -19.95 3.69 -0.83
N MET A 48 -19.15 3.07 -1.69
CA MET A 48 -18.49 1.79 -1.44
C MET A 48 -17.08 2.03 -0.90
N TYR A 49 -16.66 1.18 0.05
CA TYR A 49 -15.35 1.24 0.70
C TYR A 49 -14.81 -0.16 0.98
N ALA A 50 -13.53 -0.26 1.25
CA ALA A 50 -12.94 -1.42 1.91
C ALA A 50 -12.86 -1.14 3.42
N MET A 51 -13.31 -2.10 4.23
CA MET A 51 -13.22 -2.04 5.69
C MET A 51 -12.28 -3.14 6.16
N LYS A 52 -11.12 -2.76 6.68
CA LYS A 52 -10.17 -3.64 7.37
C LYS A 52 -10.55 -3.66 8.85
N TYR A 53 -10.79 -4.83 9.42
CA TYR A 53 -10.99 -4.96 10.85
C TYR A 53 -9.93 -5.86 11.47
N MET A 54 -9.52 -5.53 12.68
CA MET A 54 -8.40 -6.15 13.38
C MET A 54 -8.81 -6.47 14.80
N ASN A 55 -8.66 -7.72 15.21
CA ASN A 55 -8.98 -8.14 16.55
C ASN A 55 -7.90 -7.66 17.54
N LYS A 56 -8.31 -6.89 18.55
CA LYS A 56 -7.44 -6.26 19.54
C LYS A 56 -6.58 -7.29 20.30
N LEU A 57 -7.20 -8.39 20.77
CA LEU A 57 -6.50 -9.43 21.49
C LEU A 57 -5.38 -10.05 20.64
N LYS A 58 -5.66 -10.39 19.37
CA LYS A 58 -4.65 -10.93 18.46
C LYS A 58 -3.52 -9.93 18.18
N CYS A 59 -3.81 -8.63 18.12
CA CYS A 59 -2.80 -7.59 17.96
C CYS A 59 -1.89 -7.53 19.21
N VAL A 60 -2.45 -7.65 20.41
CA VAL A 60 -1.68 -7.71 21.66
C VAL A 60 -0.82 -8.98 21.72
N GLU A 61 -1.41 -10.16 21.47
CA GLU A 61 -0.69 -11.45 21.48
C GLU A 61 0.52 -11.48 20.54
N ARG A 62 0.44 -10.74 19.41
CA ARG A 62 1.52 -10.67 18.43
C ARG A 62 2.41 -9.45 18.57
N ASN A 63 2.22 -8.64 19.60
CA ASN A 63 2.96 -7.41 19.86
C ASN A 63 2.92 -6.40 18.68
N GLU A 64 1.75 -6.31 17.99
CA GLU A 64 1.57 -5.50 16.78
C GLU A 64 0.72 -4.24 16.99
N VAL A 65 0.26 -3.99 18.20
CA VAL A 65 -0.61 -2.84 18.52
C VAL A 65 0.02 -1.53 18.06
N ARG A 66 1.32 -1.35 18.34
CA ARG A 66 2.06 -0.14 17.96
C ARG A 66 2.10 0.06 16.45
N ASN A 67 2.30 -1.02 15.68
CA ASN A 67 2.36 -0.94 14.21
C ASN A 67 0.99 -0.58 13.62
N VAL A 68 -0.09 -1.17 14.14
CA VAL A 68 -1.47 -0.88 13.71
C VAL A 68 -1.84 0.57 13.99
N LEU A 69 -1.57 1.08 15.20
CA LEU A 69 -1.85 2.47 15.55
C LEU A 69 -1.03 3.45 14.70
N LYS A 70 0.23 3.12 14.43
CA LYS A 70 1.12 3.91 13.58
C LYS A 70 0.63 3.92 12.12
N GLU A 71 0.21 2.78 11.57
CA GLU A 71 -0.41 2.69 10.24
C GLU A 71 -1.59 3.66 10.14
N MET A 72 -2.51 3.61 11.12
CA MET A 72 -3.67 4.50 11.16
C MET A 72 -3.26 5.97 11.24
N GLN A 73 -2.34 6.32 12.13
CA GLN A 73 -1.84 7.68 12.31
C GLN A 73 -1.21 8.25 11.02
N ILE A 74 -0.43 7.43 10.32
CA ILE A 74 0.17 7.83 9.03
C ILE A 74 -0.94 8.06 8.01
N MET A 75 -1.82 7.09 7.81
CA MET A 75 -2.85 7.15 6.76
C MET A 75 -3.86 8.27 6.96
N GLN A 76 -4.20 8.64 8.20
CA GLN A 76 -5.12 9.74 8.50
C GLN A 76 -4.65 11.10 7.93
N ASN A 77 -3.33 11.27 7.78
CA ASN A 77 -2.71 12.51 7.31
C ASN A 77 -2.32 12.48 5.83
N LEU A 78 -2.70 11.42 5.11
CA LEU A 78 -2.38 11.25 3.69
C LEU A 78 -3.63 11.38 2.83
N GLU A 79 -3.48 12.15 1.74
CA GLU A 79 -4.48 12.23 0.67
C GLU A 79 -3.76 12.44 -0.67
N HIS A 80 -3.81 11.43 -1.54
CA HIS A 80 -3.14 11.50 -2.83
C HIS A 80 -3.82 10.58 -3.85
N PRO A 81 -3.89 10.94 -5.16
CA PRO A 81 -4.54 10.12 -6.18
C PRO A 81 -4.01 8.69 -6.33
N PHE A 82 -2.73 8.46 -6.04
CA PHE A 82 -2.07 7.15 -6.17
C PHE A 82 -1.73 6.50 -4.82
N LEU A 83 -2.37 6.94 -3.74
CA LEU A 83 -2.37 6.28 -2.44
C LEU A 83 -3.77 5.77 -2.12
N VAL A 84 -3.85 4.69 -1.36
CA VAL A 84 -5.11 4.27 -0.74
C VAL A 84 -5.46 5.25 0.36
N ASN A 85 -6.54 6.01 0.16
CA ASN A 85 -6.93 7.05 1.11
C ASN A 85 -7.73 6.47 2.27
N PHE A 86 -7.52 7.05 3.44
CA PHE A 86 -8.22 6.74 4.67
C PHE A 86 -9.47 7.62 4.82
N TRP A 87 -10.59 7.01 5.24
CA TRP A 87 -11.87 7.71 5.37
C TRP A 87 -12.38 7.75 6.81
N TYR A 88 -12.43 6.60 7.49
CA TYR A 88 -12.97 6.48 8.82
C TYR A 88 -12.20 5.47 9.65
N SER A 89 -12.15 5.67 10.97
CA SER A 89 -11.77 4.65 11.94
C SER A 89 -12.71 4.69 13.13
N PHE A 90 -13.00 3.54 13.66
CA PHE A 90 -13.76 3.36 14.89
C PHE A 90 -13.39 2.02 15.52
N GLN A 91 -13.84 1.80 16.72
CA GLN A 91 -13.54 0.57 17.46
C GLN A 91 -14.76 0.14 18.28
N ASP A 92 -14.82 -1.15 18.57
CA ASP A 92 -15.65 -1.71 19.62
C ASP A 92 -14.77 -2.37 20.71
N GLU A 93 -15.36 -3.11 21.62
CA GLU A 93 -14.62 -3.78 22.70
C GLU A 93 -13.57 -4.77 22.20
N GLU A 94 -13.81 -5.46 21.06
CA GLU A 94 -12.99 -6.55 20.58
C GLU A 94 -12.13 -6.18 19.37
N ASP A 95 -12.60 -5.26 18.52
CA ASP A 95 -11.99 -4.99 17.23
C ASP A 95 -11.81 -3.50 16.98
N MET A 96 -10.79 -3.21 16.17
CA MET A 96 -10.57 -1.91 15.53
C MET A 96 -10.95 -2.00 14.05
N PHE A 97 -11.54 -0.94 13.52
CA PHE A 97 -11.99 -0.82 12.13
C PHE A 97 -11.32 0.34 11.44
N MET A 98 -10.85 0.10 10.24
CA MET A 98 -10.28 1.10 9.35
C MET A 98 -11.00 1.03 8.00
N VAL A 99 -11.57 2.14 7.56
CA VAL A 99 -12.29 2.26 6.29
C VAL A 99 -11.45 3.06 5.31
N VAL A 100 -11.16 2.45 4.17
CA VAL A 100 -10.26 2.99 3.14
C VAL A 100 -10.91 2.90 1.76
N ASP A 101 -10.25 3.45 0.74
CA ASP A 101 -10.69 3.32 -0.64
C ASP A 101 -10.88 1.86 -1.04
N LEU A 102 -11.93 1.59 -1.83
CA LEU A 102 -12.18 0.28 -2.41
C LEU A 102 -11.46 0.15 -3.75
N LEU A 103 -10.47 -0.73 -3.82
CA LEU A 103 -9.72 -1.04 -5.02
C LEU A 103 -10.04 -2.48 -5.46
N LEU A 104 -10.68 -2.64 -6.61
CA LEU A 104 -11.15 -3.94 -7.12
C LEU A 104 -10.36 -4.46 -8.34
N GLY A 105 -9.30 -3.77 -8.72
CA GLY A 105 -8.47 -4.18 -9.86
C GLY A 105 -7.52 -5.34 -9.56
N GLY A 106 -7.41 -5.75 -8.30
CA GLY A 106 -6.47 -6.78 -7.85
C GLY A 106 -5.04 -6.25 -7.68
N ASP A 107 -4.21 -7.05 -7.06
CA ASP A 107 -2.81 -6.71 -6.86
C ASP A 107 -1.94 -7.05 -8.09
N LEU A 108 -0.79 -6.41 -8.16
CA LEU A 108 0.11 -6.54 -9.29
C LEU A 108 0.70 -7.95 -9.42
N ARG A 109 0.97 -8.61 -8.30
CA ARG A 109 1.48 -9.99 -8.28
C ARG A 109 0.47 -10.97 -8.86
N TYR A 110 -0.81 -10.83 -8.50
CA TYR A 110 -1.88 -11.64 -9.08
C TYR A 110 -1.86 -11.55 -10.61
N HIS A 111 -1.74 -10.34 -11.18
CA HIS A 111 -1.72 -10.17 -12.62
C HIS A 111 -0.46 -10.76 -13.27
N LEU A 112 0.71 -10.64 -12.65
CA LEU A 112 1.94 -11.29 -13.13
C LEU A 112 1.83 -12.82 -13.11
N GLN A 113 1.21 -13.39 -12.08
CA GLN A 113 0.94 -14.85 -11.99
C GLN A 113 -0.06 -15.33 -13.06
N GLN A 114 -0.95 -14.44 -13.52
CA GLN A 114 -1.84 -14.70 -14.66
C GLN A 114 -1.15 -14.49 -16.02
N ASN A 115 0.18 -14.38 -16.05
CA ASN A 115 0.98 -14.14 -17.26
C ASN A 115 0.57 -12.85 -18.01
N VAL A 116 0.14 -11.82 -17.31
CA VAL A 116 -0.07 -10.52 -17.92
C VAL A 116 1.28 -9.90 -18.28
N HIS A 117 1.43 -9.52 -19.54
CA HIS A 117 2.62 -8.83 -20.04
C HIS A 117 2.34 -7.34 -20.15
N PHE A 118 3.19 -6.54 -19.52
CA PHE A 118 3.07 -5.08 -19.57
C PHE A 118 4.02 -4.50 -20.62
N THR A 119 3.53 -3.55 -21.40
CA THR A 119 4.36 -2.81 -22.38
C THR A 119 5.24 -1.77 -21.68
N GLU A 120 6.30 -1.30 -22.35
CA GLU A 120 7.14 -0.22 -21.82
C GLU A 120 6.35 1.05 -21.56
N SER A 121 5.40 1.40 -22.43
CA SER A 121 4.55 2.58 -22.25
C SER A 121 3.66 2.47 -21.01
N THR A 122 3.10 1.28 -20.75
CA THR A 122 2.33 1.00 -19.53
C THR A 122 3.20 1.12 -18.28
N VAL A 123 4.39 0.51 -18.30
CA VAL A 123 5.31 0.56 -17.15
C VAL A 123 5.85 1.99 -16.95
N LYS A 124 6.12 2.74 -18.03
CA LYS A 124 6.48 4.16 -17.94
C LYS A 124 5.41 4.96 -17.20
N LEU A 125 4.13 4.76 -17.53
CA LEU A 125 3.02 5.42 -16.82
C LEU A 125 2.99 5.03 -15.33
N TYR A 126 3.12 3.74 -15.00
CA TYR A 126 3.15 3.30 -13.59
C TYR A 126 4.34 3.85 -12.81
N ILE A 127 5.51 3.96 -13.43
CA ILE A 127 6.66 4.64 -12.82
C ILE A 127 6.30 6.09 -12.49
N CYS A 128 5.65 6.82 -13.42
CA CYS A 128 5.25 8.21 -13.19
C CYS A 128 4.20 8.34 -12.08
N GLU A 129 3.19 7.48 -12.06
CA GLU A 129 2.14 7.46 -11.01
C GLU A 129 2.73 7.20 -9.62
N LEU A 130 3.61 6.19 -9.51
CA LEU A 130 4.28 5.85 -8.25
C LEU A 130 5.31 6.89 -7.84
N ALA A 131 6.03 7.49 -8.77
CA ALA A 131 6.96 8.58 -8.48
C ALA A 131 6.26 9.80 -7.88
N LEU A 132 5.05 10.15 -8.37
CA LEU A 132 4.22 11.20 -7.77
C LEU A 132 3.82 10.84 -6.34
N ALA A 133 3.43 9.58 -6.09
CA ALA A 133 3.10 9.10 -4.74
C ALA A 133 4.32 9.15 -3.81
N LEU A 134 5.49 8.66 -4.25
CA LEU A 134 6.73 8.68 -3.46
C LEU A 134 7.22 10.12 -3.21
N GLY A 135 7.09 11.00 -4.20
CA GLY A 135 7.38 12.43 -4.04
C GLY A 135 6.50 13.08 -2.98
N TYR A 136 5.19 12.77 -2.98
CA TYR A 136 4.26 13.23 -1.95
C TYR A 136 4.61 12.68 -0.57
N LEU A 137 4.93 11.39 -0.44
CA LEU A 137 5.34 10.79 0.84
C LEU A 137 6.62 11.43 1.37
N ARG A 138 7.59 11.74 0.51
CA ARG A 138 8.81 12.49 0.90
C ARG A 138 8.48 13.86 1.46
N CYS A 139 7.56 14.62 0.84
CA CYS A 139 7.09 15.91 1.39
C CYS A 139 6.39 15.79 2.75
N LYS A 140 5.87 14.59 3.08
CA LYS A 140 5.30 14.26 4.39
C LYS A 140 6.31 13.62 5.34
N HIS A 141 7.58 13.56 4.97
CA HIS A 141 8.65 12.90 5.72
C HIS A 141 8.41 11.42 6.00
N ILE A 142 7.75 10.72 5.08
CA ILE A 142 7.40 9.30 5.21
C ILE A 142 8.22 8.48 4.21
N ILE A 143 8.93 7.47 4.72
CA ILE A 143 9.52 6.38 3.94
C ILE A 143 8.51 5.24 4.00
N HIS A 144 8.08 4.75 2.84
CA HIS A 144 7.10 3.67 2.75
C HIS A 144 7.71 2.33 3.22
N ARG A 145 8.95 2.04 2.81
CA ARG A 145 9.75 0.87 3.15
C ARG A 145 9.14 -0.47 2.74
N GLN A 146 7.99 -0.43 2.13
CA GLN A 146 7.32 -1.63 1.67
C GLN A 146 7.76 -1.96 0.26
N ASP A 147 7.78 -3.24 0.03
CA ASP A 147 7.95 -3.77 -1.30
C ASP A 147 6.73 -3.43 -2.13
N LEU A 148 6.95 -2.88 -3.29
CA LEU A 148 5.83 -2.52 -4.16
C LEU A 148 5.12 -3.76 -4.75
N LEU A 149 5.59 -4.99 -4.45
CA LEU A 149 5.10 -6.21 -5.11
C LEU A 149 4.79 -7.47 -4.26
N PRO A 150 5.25 -7.72 -3.02
CA PRO A 150 4.73 -8.87 -2.29
C PRO A 150 3.45 -8.52 -1.55
N ASP A 151 2.51 -9.42 -1.64
CA ASP A 151 1.33 -9.51 -0.79
C ASP A 151 0.50 -8.21 -0.62
N PHE A 152 -0.04 -7.66 -1.74
CA PHE A 152 -1.09 -6.63 -1.75
C PHE A 152 -0.68 -5.15 -1.67
N ASN A 153 0.61 -4.78 -1.81
CA ASN A 153 1.04 -3.39 -1.60
C ASN A 153 0.86 -2.45 -2.79
N LEU A 154 0.67 -2.99 -3.99
CA LEU A 154 0.33 -2.23 -5.19
C LEU A 154 -0.93 -2.81 -5.81
N ILE A 155 -2.02 -2.05 -5.72
CA ILE A 155 -3.35 -2.48 -6.16
C ILE A 155 -3.81 -1.61 -7.32
N PHE A 156 -4.46 -2.25 -8.30
CA PHE A 156 -5.09 -1.55 -9.40
C PHE A 156 -6.48 -1.00 -9.04
N LEU A 157 -6.78 0.20 -9.52
CA LEU A 157 -8.17 0.57 -9.78
C LEU A 157 -8.74 -0.28 -10.93
N THR A 158 -10.04 -0.41 -10.98
CA THR A 158 -10.75 -1.01 -12.12
C THR A 158 -10.54 -0.25 -13.44
N THR A 159 -9.97 0.95 -13.38
CA THR A 159 -9.56 1.77 -14.51
C THR A 159 -8.15 1.48 -14.99
N GLY A 160 -7.36 0.68 -14.26
CA GLY A 160 -6.00 0.30 -14.62
C GLY A 160 -4.89 1.16 -14.01
N HIS A 161 -5.22 2.23 -13.27
CA HIS A 161 -4.25 3.03 -12.51
C HIS A 161 -3.79 2.31 -11.25
N VAL A 162 -2.54 2.56 -10.83
CA VAL A 162 -1.95 1.91 -9.66
C VAL A 162 -2.11 2.75 -8.39
N HIS A 163 -2.24 2.07 -7.25
CA HIS A 163 -2.31 2.70 -5.93
C HIS A 163 -1.39 1.99 -4.97
N LEU A 164 -0.61 2.78 -4.25
CA LEU A 164 0.22 2.32 -3.16
C LEU A 164 -0.62 2.16 -1.90
N THR A 165 -0.52 1.02 -1.25
CA THR A 165 -1.26 0.67 -0.03
C THR A 165 -0.32 0.10 1.01
N ASP A 166 -0.87 -0.19 2.19
CA ASP A 166 -0.18 -0.84 3.30
C ASP A 166 0.98 -0.01 3.88
N PHE A 167 0.70 0.72 4.95
CA PHE A 167 1.67 1.58 5.65
C PHE A 167 2.13 0.98 6.98
N ASN A 168 1.93 -0.34 7.19
CA ASN A 168 2.18 -1.01 8.47
C ASN A 168 3.65 -0.91 8.93
N ILE A 169 4.59 -0.91 7.99
CA ILE A 169 6.02 -0.76 8.26
C ILE A 169 6.59 0.60 7.84
N ALA A 170 5.77 1.52 7.33
CA ALA A 170 6.22 2.85 6.96
C ALA A 170 6.89 3.59 8.13
N ALA A 171 7.82 4.49 7.86
CA ALA A 171 8.51 5.28 8.87
C ALA A 171 8.36 6.77 8.63
N ILE A 172 8.04 7.50 9.70
CA ILE A 172 8.17 8.95 9.72
C ILE A 172 9.62 9.27 10.06
N VAL A 173 10.30 10.02 9.22
CA VAL A 173 11.71 10.40 9.37
C VAL A 173 11.77 11.92 9.50
N LYS A 174 12.30 12.43 10.61
CA LYS A 174 12.54 13.87 10.78
C LYS A 174 13.61 14.32 9.78
N GLU A 175 13.57 15.61 9.41
CA GLU A 175 14.62 16.21 8.59
C GLU A 175 15.98 15.91 9.20
N ASP A 176 16.97 15.58 8.37
CA ASP A 176 18.35 15.21 8.74
C ASP A 176 18.53 13.91 9.53
N LEU A 177 17.46 13.20 9.88
CA LEU A 177 17.57 11.89 10.50
C LEU A 177 17.41 10.78 9.45
N LYS A 178 18.14 9.69 9.66
CA LYS A 178 18.04 8.48 8.87
C LYS A 178 17.25 7.41 9.63
N ALA A 179 16.47 6.61 8.90
CA ALA A 179 15.86 5.43 9.49
C ALA A 179 16.92 4.34 9.72
N THR A 180 16.78 3.60 10.82
CA THR A 180 17.73 2.54 11.19
C THR A 180 17.09 1.17 11.36
N SER A 181 15.76 1.11 11.51
CA SER A 181 15.04 -0.14 11.69
C SER A 181 14.88 -0.89 10.36
N ILE A 182 15.32 -2.14 10.32
CA ILE A 182 15.21 -2.99 9.13
C ILE A 182 13.79 -3.55 9.06
N ALA A 183 13.11 -3.28 7.95
CA ALA A 183 11.77 -3.80 7.65
C ALA A 183 11.60 -3.90 6.13
N GLY A 184 10.81 -4.85 5.66
CA GLY A 184 10.54 -5.11 4.25
C GLY A 184 10.80 -6.57 3.86
N THR A 185 10.43 -6.91 2.62
CA THR A 185 10.66 -8.24 2.05
C THR A 185 11.97 -8.23 1.25
N LYS A 186 12.92 -9.05 1.63
CA LYS A 186 14.30 -9.06 1.09
C LYS A 186 14.44 -8.83 -0.42
N PRO A 187 13.67 -9.49 -1.31
CA PRO A 187 13.81 -9.32 -2.76
C PRO A 187 13.65 -7.90 -3.32
N TYR A 188 13.04 -6.99 -2.56
CA TYR A 188 12.77 -5.60 -2.99
C TYR A 188 13.56 -4.58 -2.18
N MET A 189 14.19 -5.01 -1.09
CA MET A 189 14.95 -4.14 -0.21
C MET A 189 16.22 -3.65 -0.91
N ALA A 190 16.51 -2.37 -0.70
CA ALA A 190 17.72 -1.73 -1.24
C ALA A 190 18.99 -2.27 -0.59
N PRO A 191 20.14 -2.28 -1.32
CA PRO A 191 21.40 -2.82 -0.82
C PRO A 191 21.84 -2.24 0.53
N GLU A 192 21.64 -0.95 0.74
CA GLU A 192 22.01 -0.27 1.98
C GLU A 192 21.27 -0.77 3.21
N LEU A 193 20.10 -1.40 3.06
CA LEU A 193 19.38 -2.02 4.17
C LEU A 193 20.07 -3.29 4.70
N PHE A 194 20.93 -3.91 3.90
CA PHE A 194 21.68 -5.11 4.27
C PHE A 194 23.08 -4.81 4.82
N GLN A 195 23.59 -3.59 4.68
CA GLN A 195 24.94 -3.22 5.07
C GLN A 195 25.19 -3.21 6.59
N ASN A 196 24.20 -3.43 7.38
CA ASN A 196 24.16 -3.08 8.78
C ASN A 196 24.14 -4.20 9.79
N PHE A 197 24.31 -5.42 9.40
CA PHE A 197 24.24 -6.54 10.32
C PHE A 197 25.49 -6.68 11.23
N GLU A 198 26.44 -5.75 11.15
CA GLU A 198 27.68 -5.77 11.95
C GLU A 198 27.79 -4.67 13.03
N GLY A 199 26.65 -4.14 13.48
CA GLY A 199 26.62 -3.39 14.75
C GLY A 199 26.46 -1.86 14.69
N SER A 200 26.59 -1.20 13.55
CA SER A 200 26.21 0.22 13.44
C SER A 200 25.64 0.57 12.07
N HIS A 201 24.34 0.85 12.03
CA HIS A 201 23.66 1.25 10.80
C HIS A 201 23.93 2.72 10.48
N PRO A 202 24.53 3.07 9.31
CA PRO A 202 24.66 4.47 8.90
C PRO A 202 23.30 5.12 8.64
N GLY A 203 22.22 4.33 8.71
CA GLY A 203 20.86 4.75 8.41
C GLY A 203 20.61 4.85 6.90
N TYR A 204 19.36 4.81 6.51
CA TYR A 204 18.88 4.93 5.13
C TYR A 204 17.81 6.02 5.02
N SER A 205 17.52 6.46 3.81
CA SER A 205 16.59 7.54 3.51
C SER A 205 15.56 7.12 2.46
N PHE A 206 14.87 8.07 1.87
CA PHE A 206 13.81 7.89 0.86
C PHE A 206 14.29 7.12 -0.40
N SER A 207 15.58 7.09 -0.67
CA SER A 207 16.18 6.36 -1.80
C SER A 207 15.84 4.86 -1.84
N VAL A 208 15.49 4.25 -0.70
CA VAL A 208 15.12 2.84 -0.64
C VAL A 208 13.80 2.57 -1.36
N ASP A 209 12.84 3.49 -1.32
CA ASP A 209 11.55 3.35 -2.02
C ASP A 209 11.74 3.46 -3.54
N TRP A 210 12.68 4.27 -4.01
CA TRP A 210 13.04 4.38 -5.43
C TRP A 210 13.74 3.14 -5.97
N TRP A 211 14.56 2.48 -5.14
CA TRP A 211 15.07 1.15 -5.47
C TRP A 211 13.94 0.14 -5.65
N SER A 212 13.00 0.09 -4.70
CA SER A 212 11.84 -0.81 -4.78
C SER A 212 10.99 -0.54 -6.03
N LEU A 213 10.83 0.74 -6.42
CA LEU A 213 10.21 1.13 -7.68
C LEU A 213 10.96 0.55 -8.89
N GLY A 214 12.29 0.60 -8.88
CA GLY A 214 13.13 0.01 -9.92
C GLY A 214 12.98 -1.52 -10.04
N ILE A 215 12.98 -2.24 -8.91
CA ILE A 215 12.73 -3.69 -8.88
C ILE A 215 11.35 -4.00 -9.46
N THR A 216 10.32 -3.27 -9.04
CA THR A 216 8.95 -3.43 -9.50
C THR A 216 8.83 -3.21 -11.00
N ALA A 217 9.36 -2.10 -11.52
CA ALA A 217 9.33 -1.78 -12.94
C ALA A 217 10.04 -2.85 -13.79
N TYR A 218 11.19 -3.34 -13.32
CA TYR A 218 11.90 -4.43 -13.96
C TYR A 218 11.07 -5.72 -14.00
N GLU A 219 10.46 -6.10 -12.87
CA GLU A 219 9.63 -7.31 -12.76
C GLU A 219 8.39 -7.23 -13.65
N LEU A 220 7.75 -6.06 -13.76
CA LEU A 220 6.62 -5.84 -14.68
C LEU A 220 6.98 -6.07 -16.14
N LEU A 221 8.14 -5.57 -16.56
CA LEU A 221 8.63 -5.72 -17.94
C LEU A 221 9.14 -7.12 -18.24
N ARG A 222 9.77 -7.77 -17.26
CA ARG A 222 10.46 -9.05 -17.46
C ARG A 222 9.63 -10.28 -17.09
N GLY A 223 8.62 -10.12 -16.23
CA GLY A 223 7.91 -11.23 -15.58
C GLY A 223 8.70 -11.89 -14.45
N GLN A 224 9.91 -11.43 -14.16
CA GLN A 224 10.77 -11.94 -13.08
C GLN A 224 11.66 -10.81 -12.51
N ARG A 225 12.07 -10.97 -11.26
CA ARG A 225 12.92 -10.00 -10.57
C ARG A 225 14.36 -10.01 -11.09
N PRO A 226 15.07 -8.88 -11.01
CA PRO A 226 16.48 -8.79 -11.45
C PRO A 226 17.41 -9.60 -10.57
N TYR A 227 17.06 -9.81 -9.30
CA TYR A 227 17.81 -10.59 -8.33
C TYR A 227 16.93 -11.70 -7.75
N VAL A 228 17.38 -12.94 -7.82
CA VAL A 228 16.65 -14.11 -7.29
C VAL A 228 17.20 -14.43 -5.91
N MET A 229 16.42 -14.13 -4.89
CA MET A 229 16.76 -14.43 -3.50
C MET A 229 15.54 -14.98 -2.76
N ARG A 230 15.79 -15.79 -1.72
CA ARG A 230 14.78 -16.37 -0.86
C ARG A 230 14.68 -15.57 0.45
N SER A 231 13.59 -15.72 1.17
CA SER A 231 13.39 -15.07 2.48
C SER A 231 14.47 -15.46 3.50
N ASN A 232 14.99 -16.68 3.42
CA ASN A 232 16.04 -17.20 4.30
C ASN A 232 17.47 -16.92 3.80
N THR A 233 17.68 -16.27 2.64
CA THR A 233 19.02 -15.94 2.13
C THR A 233 19.72 -15.01 3.14
N PRO A 234 20.95 -15.34 3.59
CA PRO A 234 21.69 -14.49 4.52
C PRO A 234 22.05 -13.13 3.92
N SER A 235 22.13 -12.10 4.76
CA SER A 235 22.36 -10.72 4.30
C SER A 235 23.71 -10.51 3.62
N ASN A 236 24.77 -11.18 4.09
CA ASN A 236 26.07 -11.15 3.48
C ASN A 236 26.07 -11.76 2.06
N GLU A 237 25.31 -12.82 1.84
CA GLU A 237 25.14 -13.42 0.51
C GLU A 237 24.36 -12.48 -0.43
N ILE A 238 23.34 -11.80 0.10
CA ILE A 238 22.57 -10.78 -0.65
C ILE A 238 23.50 -9.63 -1.09
N LEU A 239 24.32 -9.11 -0.19
CA LEU A 239 25.29 -8.06 -0.53
C LEU A 239 26.28 -8.52 -1.61
N GLN A 240 26.81 -9.74 -1.48
CA GLN A 240 27.69 -10.30 -2.52
C GLN A 240 26.95 -10.48 -3.86
N MET A 241 25.67 -10.84 -3.82
CA MET A 241 24.83 -10.96 -5.02
C MET A 241 24.72 -9.64 -5.76
N PHE A 242 24.42 -8.54 -5.05
CA PHE A 242 24.34 -7.21 -5.66
C PHE A 242 25.66 -6.77 -6.35
N HIS A 243 26.81 -7.15 -5.79
CA HIS A 243 28.10 -6.83 -6.39
C HIS A 243 28.48 -7.73 -7.56
N LYS A 244 28.04 -9.01 -7.56
CA LYS A 244 28.44 -9.98 -8.57
C LYS A 244 27.44 -10.10 -9.73
N ILE A 245 26.15 -9.88 -9.46
CA ILE A 245 25.08 -10.07 -10.44
C ILE A 245 24.63 -8.69 -10.95
N HIS A 246 24.71 -8.53 -12.26
CA HIS A 246 24.15 -7.35 -12.93
C HIS A 246 22.82 -7.73 -13.58
N PRO A 247 21.76 -6.92 -13.41
CA PRO A 247 20.48 -7.17 -14.09
C PRO A 247 20.67 -7.25 -15.61
N THR A 248 20.04 -8.25 -16.22
CA THR A 248 20.08 -8.42 -17.68
C THR A 248 18.91 -7.65 -18.31
N TYR A 249 19.22 -6.79 -19.28
CA TYR A 249 18.21 -6.01 -19.98
C TYR A 249 18.03 -6.59 -21.39
N PRO A 250 16.84 -7.13 -21.75
CA PRO A 250 16.55 -7.66 -23.07
C PRO A 250 16.86 -6.65 -24.18
N ALA A 251 17.31 -7.15 -25.34
CA ALA A 251 17.62 -6.29 -26.49
C ALA A 251 16.37 -5.51 -26.98
N ALA A 252 15.21 -6.14 -26.85
CA ALA A 252 13.93 -5.55 -27.25
C ALA A 252 13.50 -4.31 -26.44
N TRP A 253 14.07 -4.08 -25.25
CA TRP A 253 13.76 -2.87 -24.48
C TRP A 253 14.48 -1.65 -25.04
N SER A 254 13.85 -0.48 -24.98
CA SER A 254 14.44 0.78 -25.41
C SER A 254 15.70 1.12 -24.61
N LEU A 255 16.59 1.93 -25.18
CA LEU A 255 17.80 2.39 -24.52
C LEU A 255 17.45 3.29 -23.32
N GLU A 256 16.40 4.06 -23.47
CA GLU A 256 15.90 5.00 -22.48
C GLU A 256 15.35 4.27 -21.26
N MET A 257 14.52 3.24 -21.45
CA MET A 257 14.02 2.39 -20.36
C MET A 257 15.17 1.67 -19.65
N LYS A 258 16.13 1.12 -20.40
CA LYS A 258 17.32 0.50 -19.81
C LYS A 258 18.14 1.51 -18.97
N SER A 259 18.25 2.74 -19.45
CA SER A 259 18.95 3.82 -18.74
C SER A 259 18.24 4.19 -17.45
N LEU A 260 16.91 4.37 -17.51
CA LEU A 260 16.07 4.65 -16.34
C LEU A 260 16.20 3.55 -15.27
N LEU A 261 16.05 2.28 -15.67
CA LEU A 261 16.17 1.15 -14.75
C LEU A 261 17.57 1.06 -14.11
N ARG A 262 18.65 1.33 -14.87
CA ARG A 262 20.02 1.37 -14.30
C ARG A 262 20.18 2.47 -13.25
N LYS A 263 19.54 3.63 -13.46
CA LYS A 263 19.57 4.74 -12.50
C LYS A 263 18.75 4.42 -11.25
N LEU A 264 17.58 3.78 -11.37
CA LEU A 264 16.76 3.33 -10.23
C LEU A 264 17.45 2.20 -9.46
N LEU A 265 18.09 1.25 -10.15
CA LEU A 265 18.76 0.09 -9.58
C LEU A 265 20.28 0.33 -9.37
N SER A 266 20.69 1.57 -9.16
CA SER A 266 22.07 1.88 -8.78
C SER A 266 22.33 1.46 -7.34
N ILE A 267 23.37 0.63 -7.13
CA ILE A 267 23.85 0.24 -5.80
C ILE A 267 24.40 1.47 -5.07
N ASP A 268 25.10 2.32 -5.80
CA ASP A 268 25.56 3.61 -5.30
C ASP A 268 24.36 4.57 -5.13
N VAL A 269 24.01 4.84 -3.88
CA VAL A 269 22.88 5.69 -3.49
C VAL A 269 22.99 7.10 -4.07
N GLN A 270 24.23 7.62 -4.24
CA GLN A 270 24.48 8.96 -4.79
C GLN A 270 24.19 9.06 -6.30
N LYS A 271 24.17 7.91 -6.98
CA LYS A 271 23.86 7.81 -8.42
C LYS A 271 22.45 7.34 -8.70
N ARG A 272 21.75 6.89 -7.64
CA ARG A 272 20.38 6.42 -7.74
C ARG A 272 19.43 7.60 -7.82
N ILE A 273 18.44 7.53 -8.72
CA ILE A 273 17.27 8.42 -8.67
C ILE A 273 16.61 8.25 -7.32
N SER A 274 16.44 9.33 -6.57
CA SER A 274 15.96 9.32 -5.20
C SER A 274 14.86 10.37 -4.92
N CYS A 275 14.48 11.13 -5.95
CA CYS A 275 13.38 12.10 -5.85
C CYS A 275 12.66 12.31 -7.19
N LEU A 276 11.47 12.91 -7.11
CA LEU A 276 10.64 13.17 -8.28
C LEU A 276 11.33 14.10 -9.30
N ALA A 277 12.02 15.15 -8.82
CA ALA A 277 12.72 16.10 -9.69
C ALA A 277 13.78 15.41 -10.54
N GLU A 278 14.61 14.53 -9.95
CA GLU A 278 15.63 13.77 -10.68
C GLU A 278 15.04 12.85 -11.76
N LEU A 279 13.83 12.31 -11.54
CA LEU A 279 13.11 11.56 -12.55
C LEU A 279 12.59 12.48 -13.67
N GLN A 280 12.00 13.62 -13.29
CA GLN A 280 11.43 14.59 -14.23
C GLN A 280 12.47 15.23 -15.15
N ASP A 281 13.71 15.32 -14.71
CA ASP A 281 14.85 15.85 -15.49
C ASP A 281 15.35 14.87 -16.56
N LEU A 282 14.81 13.65 -16.66
CA LEU A 282 15.22 12.69 -17.67
C LEU A 282 14.51 12.94 -19.01
N ASP A 283 15.26 12.91 -20.09
CA ASP A 283 14.73 13.00 -21.47
C ASP A 283 13.61 11.98 -21.74
N TYR A 284 13.71 10.79 -21.13
CA TYR A 284 12.72 9.73 -21.29
C TYR A 284 11.31 10.09 -20.85
N VAL A 285 11.15 11.01 -19.91
CA VAL A 285 9.88 11.48 -19.38
C VAL A 285 9.60 12.96 -19.71
N SER A 286 10.40 13.58 -20.59
CA SER A 286 10.23 14.98 -21.00
C SER A 286 8.91 15.24 -21.72
N ASP A 287 8.35 14.22 -22.39
CA ASP A 287 7.04 14.23 -23.05
C ASP A 287 5.84 14.02 -22.11
N VAL A 288 6.09 13.72 -20.82
CA VAL A 288 5.03 13.39 -19.88
C VAL A 288 4.34 14.66 -19.37
N ASN A 289 3.04 14.74 -19.58
CA ASN A 289 2.22 15.74 -18.92
C ASN A 289 1.88 15.27 -17.49
N TRP A 290 2.64 15.76 -16.51
CA TRP A 290 2.53 15.35 -15.12
C TRP A 290 1.19 15.71 -14.46
N ASP A 291 0.54 16.79 -14.88
CA ASP A 291 -0.80 17.16 -14.41
C ASP A 291 -1.85 16.17 -14.95
N ALA A 292 -1.70 15.73 -16.18
CA ALA A 292 -2.55 14.70 -16.76
C ALA A 292 -2.34 13.32 -16.12
N VAL A 293 -1.10 12.99 -15.70
CA VAL A 293 -0.82 11.80 -14.88
C VAL A 293 -1.52 11.94 -13.53
N LEU A 294 -1.27 13.03 -12.79
CA LEU A 294 -1.81 13.26 -11.46
C LEU A 294 -3.34 13.21 -11.44
N SER A 295 -3.98 13.75 -12.48
CA SER A 295 -5.45 13.74 -12.64
C SER A 295 -6.01 12.46 -13.27
N LYS A 296 -5.17 11.44 -13.51
CA LYS A 296 -5.55 10.15 -14.12
C LYS A 296 -6.22 10.28 -15.51
N GLN A 297 -5.82 11.27 -16.29
CA GLN A 297 -6.35 11.50 -17.64
C GLN A 297 -5.66 10.65 -18.72
N LEU A 298 -4.46 10.12 -18.42
CA LEU A 298 -3.77 9.22 -19.33
C LEU A 298 -4.39 7.83 -19.26
N SER A 299 -4.61 7.21 -20.41
CA SER A 299 -5.16 5.86 -20.47
C SER A 299 -4.11 4.83 -20.10
N PRO A 300 -4.31 4.01 -19.07
CA PRO A 300 -3.45 2.88 -18.77
C PRO A 300 -3.50 1.85 -19.91
N GLY A 301 -2.34 1.30 -20.27
CA GLY A 301 -2.26 0.25 -21.29
C GLY A 301 -2.83 -1.10 -20.86
N PHE A 302 -3.19 -1.23 -19.56
CA PHE A 302 -3.77 -2.42 -18.98
C PHE A 302 -5.00 -2.05 -18.14
N ILE A 303 -6.10 -2.78 -18.34
CA ILE A 303 -7.33 -2.62 -17.56
C ILE A 303 -7.70 -3.98 -16.96
N PRO A 304 -7.78 -4.08 -15.61
CA PRO A 304 -8.20 -5.30 -14.94
C PRO A 304 -9.61 -5.73 -15.33
N ASN A 305 -9.89 -7.03 -15.25
CA ASN A 305 -11.21 -7.55 -15.57
C ASN A 305 -12.25 -7.05 -14.54
N ARG A 306 -13.25 -6.31 -14.99
CA ARG A 306 -14.29 -5.71 -14.13
C ARG A 306 -15.40 -6.69 -13.73
N ARG A 307 -15.46 -7.89 -14.36
CA ARG A 307 -16.55 -8.87 -14.14
C ARG A 307 -16.22 -9.90 -13.08
N ARG A 308 -14.98 -9.92 -12.55
CA ARG A 308 -14.53 -10.83 -11.50
C ARG A 308 -13.74 -10.08 -10.43
N LEU A 309 -13.62 -10.66 -9.24
CA LEU A 309 -12.61 -10.25 -8.28
C LEU A 309 -11.23 -10.67 -8.84
N ASN A 310 -10.32 -9.73 -8.91
CA ASN A 310 -8.95 -9.97 -9.35
C ASN A 310 -8.10 -10.35 -8.12
N CYS A 311 -8.41 -11.48 -7.49
CA CYS A 311 -7.72 -12.02 -6.32
C CYS A 311 -7.48 -13.51 -6.49
N ASP A 312 -6.70 -14.12 -5.60
CA ASP A 312 -6.42 -15.55 -5.62
C ASP A 312 -7.73 -16.35 -5.52
N PRO A 313 -8.01 -17.28 -6.47
CA PRO A 313 -9.22 -18.09 -6.45
C PRO A 313 -9.34 -18.96 -5.19
N THR A 314 -8.23 -19.37 -4.58
CA THR A 314 -8.22 -20.16 -3.35
C THR A 314 -8.87 -19.39 -2.20
N PHE A 315 -8.57 -18.09 -2.11
CA PHE A 315 -9.18 -17.20 -1.13
C PHE A 315 -10.70 -17.06 -1.38
N GLU A 316 -11.10 -16.94 -2.63
CA GLU A 316 -12.51 -16.83 -3.02
C GLU A 316 -13.32 -18.07 -2.61
N LEU A 317 -12.74 -19.26 -2.80
CA LEU A 317 -13.33 -20.55 -2.40
C LEU A 317 -13.42 -20.71 -0.88
N GLU A 318 -12.35 -20.39 -0.15
CA GLU A 318 -12.34 -20.46 1.32
C GLU A 318 -13.44 -19.56 1.93
N GLU A 319 -13.59 -18.33 1.43
CA GLU A 319 -14.59 -17.41 1.93
C GLU A 319 -16.03 -17.81 1.56
N MET A 320 -16.26 -18.40 0.38
CA MET A 320 -17.57 -18.94 0.01
C MET A 320 -17.99 -20.13 0.87
N ILE A 321 -17.02 -20.97 1.26
CA ILE A 321 -17.29 -22.16 2.08
C ILE A 321 -17.41 -21.80 3.56
N LEU A 322 -16.56 -20.91 4.08
CA LEU A 322 -16.44 -20.62 5.50
C LEU A 322 -17.40 -19.57 6.01
N GLU A 323 -17.80 -18.60 5.21
CA GLU A 323 -18.70 -17.51 5.64
C GLU A 323 -19.62 -16.99 4.53
N SER A 324 -20.80 -17.56 4.40
CA SER A 324 -21.86 -16.99 3.53
C SER A 324 -22.30 -15.57 3.93
N LYS A 325 -21.98 -15.13 5.16
CA LYS A 325 -22.31 -13.79 5.69
C LYS A 325 -21.20 -13.26 6.60
N PRO A 326 -20.20 -12.56 6.02
CA PRO A 326 -19.07 -11.99 6.78
C PRO A 326 -19.58 -11.10 7.91
N LEU A 327 -19.00 -11.28 9.09
CA LEU A 327 -19.33 -10.51 10.31
C LEU A 327 -20.81 -10.58 10.77
N HIS A 328 -21.62 -11.52 10.25
CA HIS A 328 -23.03 -11.63 10.65
C HIS A 328 -23.20 -11.92 12.15
N LYS A 329 -22.38 -12.82 12.71
CA LYS A 329 -22.38 -13.13 14.16
C LYS A 329 -22.02 -11.89 14.97
N LYS A 330 -21.04 -11.11 14.50
CA LYS A 330 -20.58 -9.87 15.13
C LYS A 330 -21.66 -8.79 15.11
N LYS A 331 -22.28 -8.55 13.93
CA LYS A 331 -23.40 -7.61 13.80
C LYS A 331 -24.55 -7.95 14.75
N LYS A 332 -24.87 -9.24 14.89
CA LYS A 332 -25.93 -9.73 15.79
C LYS A 332 -25.58 -9.49 17.26
N ARG A 333 -24.30 -9.65 17.64
CA ARG A 333 -23.80 -9.40 18.99
C ARG A 333 -23.78 -7.90 19.32
N LEU A 334 -23.30 -7.05 18.41
CA LEU A 334 -23.33 -5.59 18.56
C LEU A 334 -24.76 -5.07 18.75
N ALA A 335 -25.70 -5.51 17.90
CA ALA A 335 -27.10 -5.15 18.02
C ALA A 335 -27.75 -5.60 19.35
N ARG A 336 -27.32 -6.74 19.93
CA ARG A 336 -27.76 -7.19 21.24
C ARG A 336 -27.21 -6.31 22.36
N LYS A 337 -25.91 -5.94 22.31
CA LYS A 337 -25.29 -5.04 23.29
C LYS A 337 -25.94 -3.65 23.29
N THR A 338 -26.21 -3.09 22.13
CA THR A 338 -26.89 -1.78 21.99
C THR A 338 -28.26 -1.81 22.65
N ARG A 339 -28.98 -2.95 22.61
CA ARG A 339 -30.26 -3.13 23.30
C ARG A 339 -30.10 -3.28 24.82
N GLU A 340 -29.05 -3.94 25.27
CA GLU A 340 -28.70 -4.14 26.69
C GLU A 340 -28.21 -2.84 27.35
N GLN A 341 -27.44 -2.01 26.65
CA GLN A 341 -26.93 -0.71 27.11
C GLN A 341 -27.98 0.42 27.09
N GLY A 342 -29.04 0.27 26.29
CA GLY A 342 -30.19 1.19 26.30
C GLY A 342 -31.04 1.05 27.57
N SER A 343 -30.76 0.09 28.44
CA SER A 343 -31.46 -0.13 29.72
C SER A 343 -30.63 0.23 30.96
N ASP A 344 -29.34 0.54 30.84
CA ASP A 344 -28.51 0.91 32.00
C ASP A 344 -27.52 2.03 31.61
N GLY A 345 -27.78 3.23 32.09
CA GLY A 345 -26.93 4.39 31.80
C GLY A 345 -25.75 4.50 32.76
N SER A 346 -24.55 4.23 32.30
CA SER A 346 -23.33 4.91 32.79
C SER A 346 -22.13 4.63 31.86
N PRO A 347 -21.33 5.64 31.50
CA PRO A 347 -20.20 5.46 30.61
C PRO A 347 -18.95 5.05 31.40
N GLN A 348 -18.39 3.88 31.08
CA GLN A 348 -17.02 3.55 31.50
C GLN A 348 -16.02 4.04 30.47
N VAL A 349 -15.15 4.92 30.93
CA VAL A 349 -14.06 5.56 30.20
C VAL A 349 -12.99 4.56 29.80
N ASN A 350 -12.60 4.59 28.54
CA ASN A 350 -11.61 3.71 27.90
C ASN A 350 -10.18 4.06 28.27
N ALA A 351 -9.44 3.08 28.79
CA ALA A 351 -8.01 3.13 29.13
C ALA A 351 -7.11 2.79 27.91
N PHE A 352 -7.28 3.42 26.77
CA PHE A 352 -6.41 3.23 25.60
C PHE A 352 -5.86 4.56 25.01
N VAL A 353 -5.88 5.64 25.80
CA VAL A 353 -5.42 6.97 25.34
C VAL A 353 -4.17 7.47 26.07
N ASN A 354 -3.57 6.72 26.99
CA ASN A 354 -2.31 7.14 27.59
C ASN A 354 -1.37 5.95 27.68
N ASP A 355 -0.45 5.87 26.69
CA ASP A 355 1.00 5.63 26.86
C ASP A 355 1.71 5.91 25.53
#